data_0cdffda9bdded615fd238e855246912c
#
_entry.id   0cdffda9bdded615fd238e855246912c
#
_cell.length_a   1.000
_cell.length_b   1.000
_cell.length_c   1.000
_cell.angle_alpha   90.00
_cell.angle_beta   90.00
_cell.angle_gamma   90.00
#
_symmetry.space_group_name_H-M   'P 1'
#
loop_
_entity.id
_entity.type
_entity.pdbx_description
1 polymer ?
#
loop_
_entity_poly.entity_id
_entity_poly.type
_entity_poly.pdbx_seq_one_letter_code
_entity_poly.pdbx_strand_id
1 'polypeptide(L)'
;MQTISPVYRLRPGTSVLENDVDLILRAGVIHRHDITIDKRQSDAMLIDALHRLADGEDVSPSDDVVDDFEQLVAMGFVQDVRPARGGPLHVLVETALLSEVEGMGDRVTTLEEMLSAELVDAILLGRRRVGPEDLPVAWEPSIRWAVISSFTQLNRLRALNRLLRAARTGFTAALVDVGNVYLTGIRPTSSGCLECLETKVMTHFPGMADEYLSSASPLTARALEHETAIAIAM
;
A
#
# COMPACT_ATOMS: atom_id res chain seq x y z
N MET A 1 28.80 3.68 -12.63
CA MET A 1 27.42 3.42 -12.16
C MET A 1 26.69 2.82 -13.35
N GLN A 2 26.30 1.55 -13.28
CA GLN A 2 25.45 0.98 -14.32
C GLN A 2 24.06 1.56 -14.17
N THR A 3 23.59 2.27 -15.17
CA THR A 3 22.20 2.71 -15.25
C THR A 3 21.35 1.46 -15.55
N ILE A 4 20.57 1.02 -14.59
CA ILE A 4 19.63 -0.10 -14.81
C ILE A 4 18.50 0.46 -15.66
N SER A 5 18.30 -0.11 -16.85
CA SER A 5 17.18 0.27 -17.73
C SER A 5 15.85 0.10 -16.99
N PRO A 6 14.88 1.01 -17.21
CA PRO A 6 13.57 0.86 -16.62
C PRO A 6 12.87 -0.40 -17.13
N VAL A 7 12.10 -1.04 -16.26
CA VAL A 7 11.27 -2.20 -16.56
C VAL A 7 9.84 -1.87 -16.19
N TYR A 8 8.92 -2.11 -17.09
CA TYR A 8 7.52 -1.73 -16.94
C TYR A 8 6.59 -2.93 -17.03
N ARG A 9 5.45 -2.83 -16.34
CA ARG A 9 4.36 -3.80 -16.34
C ARG A 9 3.03 -3.07 -16.36
N LEU A 10 1.97 -3.67 -16.91
CA LEU A 10 0.61 -3.15 -16.75
C LEU A 10 0.24 -3.09 -15.26
N ARG A 11 -0.41 -2.01 -14.84
CA ARG A 11 -0.98 -1.95 -13.50
C ARG A 11 -2.08 -3.00 -13.36
N PRO A 12 -2.22 -3.65 -12.19
CA PRO A 12 -3.38 -4.49 -11.91
C PRO A 12 -4.69 -3.73 -12.17
N GLY A 13 -5.60 -4.34 -12.91
CA GLY A 13 -6.85 -3.72 -13.32
C GLY A 13 -6.77 -2.82 -14.57
N THR A 14 -5.61 -2.80 -15.24
CA THR A 14 -5.48 -2.25 -16.60
C THR A 14 -5.62 -3.37 -17.63
N SER A 15 -6.36 -3.10 -18.69
CA SER A 15 -6.49 -3.95 -19.86
C SER A 15 -6.09 -3.20 -21.12
N VAL A 16 -5.57 -3.93 -22.10
CA VAL A 16 -5.31 -3.43 -23.46
C VAL A 16 -6.38 -4.02 -24.36
N LEU A 17 -7.07 -3.16 -25.07
CA LEU A 17 -8.07 -3.52 -26.07
C LEU A 17 -7.56 -3.04 -27.43
N GLU A 18 -7.84 -3.78 -28.47
CA GLU A 18 -7.35 -3.48 -29.81
C GLU A 18 -8.45 -3.53 -30.85
N ASN A 19 -8.39 -2.62 -31.80
CA ASN A 19 -9.14 -2.67 -33.05
C ASN A 19 -8.18 -2.43 -34.24
N ASP A 20 -8.70 -2.33 -35.45
CA ASP A 20 -7.88 -2.18 -36.68
C ASP A 20 -7.03 -0.89 -36.68
N VAL A 21 -7.44 0.13 -35.94
CA VAL A 21 -6.82 1.48 -35.95
C VAL A 21 -6.11 1.80 -34.65
N ASP A 22 -6.66 1.37 -33.51
CA ASP A 22 -6.29 1.86 -32.19
C ASP A 22 -5.92 0.74 -31.22
N LEU A 23 -5.02 1.07 -30.29
CA LEU A 23 -4.87 0.41 -29.01
C LEU A 23 -5.52 1.29 -27.93
N ILE A 24 -6.36 0.68 -27.07
CA ILE A 24 -7.05 1.37 -25.98
C ILE A 24 -6.56 0.78 -24.68
N LEU A 25 -5.83 1.55 -23.88
CA LEU A 25 -5.54 1.18 -22.51
C LEU A 25 -6.69 1.61 -21.63
N ARG A 26 -7.22 0.68 -20.85
CA ARG A 26 -8.35 0.91 -19.94
C ARG A 26 -7.95 0.54 -18.53
N ALA A 27 -8.06 1.47 -17.61
CA ALA A 27 -7.82 1.26 -16.19
C ALA A 27 -9.09 1.54 -15.36
N GLY A 28 -9.28 0.71 -14.32
CA GLY A 28 -10.37 0.85 -13.37
C GLY A 28 -11.69 0.23 -13.85
N VAL A 29 -12.47 -0.26 -12.89
CA VAL A 29 -13.78 -0.87 -13.12
C VAL A 29 -14.90 0.11 -12.76
N ILE A 30 -14.77 0.82 -11.65
CA ILE A 30 -15.81 1.75 -11.15
C ILE A 30 -15.56 3.17 -11.71
N HIS A 31 -14.32 3.62 -11.66
CA HIS A 31 -13.88 4.89 -12.26
C HIS A 31 -13.03 4.56 -13.47
N ARG A 32 -13.71 4.32 -14.57
CA ARG A 32 -13.07 3.97 -15.83
C ARG A 32 -12.28 5.15 -16.38
N HIS A 33 -11.04 4.86 -16.72
CA HIS A 33 -10.11 5.78 -17.35
C HIS A 33 -9.53 5.10 -18.59
N ASP A 34 -9.74 5.67 -19.76
CA ASP A 34 -9.29 5.13 -21.04
C ASP A 34 -8.34 6.13 -21.72
N ILE A 35 -7.32 5.59 -22.38
CA ILE A 35 -6.49 6.32 -23.34
C ILE A 35 -6.49 5.56 -24.65
N THR A 36 -6.59 6.29 -25.75
CA THR A 36 -6.55 5.74 -27.11
C THR A 36 -5.24 6.12 -27.78
N ILE A 37 -4.56 5.14 -28.34
CA ILE A 37 -3.29 5.25 -29.05
C ILE A 37 -3.55 4.85 -30.50
N ASP A 38 -3.45 5.81 -31.43
CA ASP A 38 -3.59 5.55 -32.87
C ASP A 38 -2.35 4.81 -33.38
N LYS A 39 -2.54 3.57 -33.85
CA LYS A 39 -1.47 2.71 -34.33
C LYS A 39 -0.74 3.24 -35.57
N ARG A 40 -1.39 4.13 -36.33
CA ARG A 40 -0.81 4.71 -37.54
C ARG A 40 0.08 5.91 -37.27
N GLN A 41 -0.14 6.57 -36.13
CA GLN A 41 0.59 7.77 -35.72
C GLN A 41 1.64 7.52 -34.65
N SER A 42 1.58 6.33 -34.02
CA SER A 42 2.48 5.97 -32.93
C SER A 42 3.66 5.14 -33.42
N ASP A 43 4.74 5.18 -32.67
CA ASP A 43 5.93 4.38 -32.96
C ASP A 43 5.62 2.88 -32.92
N ALA A 44 6.13 2.14 -33.89
CA ALA A 44 5.93 0.69 -33.97
C ALA A 44 6.54 -0.03 -32.74
N MET A 45 7.61 0.51 -32.16
CA MET A 45 8.23 -0.04 -30.95
C MET A 45 7.34 0.16 -29.72
N LEU A 46 6.62 1.29 -29.64
CA LEU A 46 5.63 1.50 -28.59
C LEU A 46 4.49 0.50 -28.70
N ILE A 47 3.98 0.29 -29.92
CA ILE A 47 2.89 -0.66 -30.18
C ILE A 47 3.29 -2.09 -29.81
N ASP A 48 4.48 -2.54 -30.24
CA ASP A 48 5.01 -3.86 -29.90
C ASP A 48 5.17 -4.02 -28.38
N ALA A 49 5.73 -3.02 -27.72
CA ALA A 49 5.91 -3.04 -26.28
C ALA A 49 4.56 -3.11 -25.52
N LEU A 50 3.53 -2.43 -26.01
CA LEU A 50 2.18 -2.48 -25.43
C LEU A 50 1.51 -3.84 -25.62
N HIS A 51 1.73 -4.51 -26.76
CA HIS A 51 1.27 -5.89 -26.99
C HIS A 51 1.92 -6.84 -25.99
N ARG A 52 3.23 -6.77 -25.82
CA ARG A 52 3.95 -7.60 -24.84
C ARG A 52 3.47 -7.37 -23.41
N LEU A 53 3.19 -6.13 -23.05
CA LEU A 53 2.56 -5.81 -21.76
C LEU A 53 1.17 -6.45 -21.64
N ALA A 54 0.37 -6.46 -22.72
CA ALA A 54 -0.94 -7.09 -22.75
C ALA A 54 -0.86 -8.61 -22.54
N ASP A 55 0.21 -9.22 -23.05
CA ASP A 55 0.52 -10.64 -22.87
C ASP A 55 1.09 -10.97 -21.47
N GLY A 56 1.23 -9.95 -20.61
CA GLY A 56 1.68 -10.11 -19.23
C GLY A 56 3.20 -10.11 -19.05
N GLU A 57 3.95 -9.74 -20.10
CA GLU A 57 5.40 -9.63 -20.03
C GLU A 57 5.83 -8.33 -19.32
N ASP A 58 6.99 -8.38 -18.67
CA ASP A 58 7.71 -7.20 -18.24
C ASP A 58 8.53 -6.64 -19.40
N VAL A 59 8.40 -5.34 -19.68
CA VAL A 59 9.01 -4.72 -20.85
C VAL A 59 10.05 -3.70 -20.45
N SER A 60 11.24 -3.79 -21.04
CA SER A 60 12.24 -2.73 -21.03
C SER A 60 12.19 -2.03 -22.39
N PRO A 61 11.58 -0.84 -22.47
CA PRO A 61 11.51 -0.11 -23.73
C PRO A 61 12.88 0.41 -24.16
N SER A 62 13.04 0.68 -25.44
CA SER A 62 14.19 1.44 -25.95
C SER A 62 14.14 2.90 -25.49
N ASP A 63 15.27 3.58 -25.55
CA ASP A 63 15.38 5.00 -25.17
C ASP A 63 14.42 5.88 -25.97
N ASP A 64 14.06 5.49 -27.20
CA ASP A 64 13.19 6.26 -28.09
C ASP A 64 11.73 6.35 -27.59
N VAL A 65 11.24 5.36 -26.84
CA VAL A 65 9.86 5.29 -26.35
C VAL A 65 9.76 5.33 -24.82
N VAL A 66 10.85 5.55 -24.12
CA VAL A 66 10.87 5.59 -22.65
C VAL A 66 10.00 6.73 -22.10
N ASP A 67 9.99 7.87 -22.76
CA ASP A 67 9.18 9.03 -22.35
C ASP A 67 7.68 8.75 -22.44
N ASP A 68 7.25 7.96 -23.45
CA ASP A 68 5.86 7.51 -23.56
C ASP A 68 5.47 6.60 -22.39
N PHE A 69 6.38 5.71 -22.00
CA PHE A 69 6.17 4.86 -20.83
C PHE A 69 6.11 5.65 -19.54
N GLU A 70 6.94 6.68 -19.37
CA GLU A 70 6.86 7.58 -18.21
C GLU A 70 5.51 8.32 -18.15
N GLN A 71 4.98 8.74 -19.29
CA GLN A 71 3.63 9.31 -19.37
C GLN A 71 2.56 8.28 -18.98
N LEU A 72 2.65 7.04 -19.47
CA LEU A 72 1.72 5.97 -19.09
C LEU A 72 1.79 5.63 -17.61
N VAL A 73 2.97 5.73 -16.99
CA VAL A 73 3.14 5.61 -15.53
C VAL A 73 2.45 6.77 -14.81
N ALA A 74 2.67 8.01 -15.26
CA ALA A 74 2.04 9.19 -14.67
C ALA A 74 0.52 9.16 -14.78
N MET A 75 -0.01 8.63 -15.88
CA MET A 75 -1.44 8.43 -16.10
C MET A 75 -2.01 7.19 -15.36
N GLY A 76 -1.16 6.33 -14.82
CA GLY A 76 -1.59 5.20 -13.99
C GLY A 76 -1.94 3.92 -14.73
N PHE A 77 -1.60 3.77 -16.00
CA PHE A 77 -1.82 2.55 -16.78
C PHE A 77 -0.72 1.51 -16.60
N VAL A 78 0.50 1.98 -16.43
CA VAL A 78 1.71 1.18 -16.34
C VAL A 78 2.41 1.47 -15.02
N GLN A 79 3.18 0.54 -14.52
CA GLN A 79 4.04 0.72 -13.34
C GLN A 79 5.48 0.35 -13.68
N ASP A 80 6.41 1.13 -13.18
CA ASP A 80 7.83 0.77 -13.18
C ASP A 80 8.03 -0.34 -12.14
N VAL A 81 8.47 -1.52 -12.62
CA VAL A 81 8.71 -2.71 -11.80
C VAL A 81 10.19 -2.92 -11.50
N ARG A 82 11.03 -1.94 -11.86
CA ARG A 82 12.39 -2.01 -11.34
C ARG A 82 12.30 -2.32 -9.85
N PRO A 83 13.07 -3.29 -9.35
CA PRO A 83 13.14 -3.48 -7.91
C PRO A 83 13.41 -2.09 -7.33
N ALA A 84 12.42 -1.54 -6.63
CA ALA A 84 12.64 -0.30 -5.93
C ALA A 84 14.01 -0.49 -5.30
N ARG A 85 14.93 0.47 -5.46
CA ARG A 85 16.18 0.51 -4.70
C ARG A 85 15.72 0.67 -3.24
N GLY A 86 15.12 -0.43 -2.77
CA GLY A 86 14.49 -0.48 -1.50
C GLY A 86 15.58 -0.69 -0.50
N GLY A 87 15.70 0.25 0.40
CA GLY A 87 16.34 0.01 1.68
C GLY A 87 15.71 -1.22 2.35
N PRO A 88 16.23 -1.61 3.49
CA PRO A 88 15.76 -2.77 4.23
C PRO A 88 14.25 -2.70 4.45
N LEU A 89 13.59 -3.85 4.33
CA LEU A 89 12.16 -3.99 4.60
C LEU A 89 11.97 -4.35 6.07
N HIS A 90 11.38 -3.43 6.83
CA HIS A 90 10.92 -3.72 8.18
C HIS A 90 9.45 -4.13 8.15
N VAL A 91 9.16 -5.30 8.68
CA VAL A 91 7.81 -5.83 8.83
C VAL A 91 7.38 -5.64 10.27
N LEU A 92 6.29 -4.92 10.46
CA LEU A 92 5.58 -4.81 11.73
C LEU A 92 4.38 -5.73 11.68
N VAL A 93 4.28 -6.63 12.62
CA VAL A 93 3.23 -7.63 12.64
C VAL A 93 2.54 -7.66 14.00
N GLU A 94 1.25 -7.89 14.02
CA GLU A 94 0.53 -8.23 15.24
C GLU A 94 1.06 -9.55 15.81
N THR A 95 1.24 -9.63 17.13
CA THR A 95 1.82 -10.80 17.79
C THR A 95 1.11 -12.11 17.41
N ALA A 96 -0.21 -12.05 17.24
CA ALA A 96 -1.01 -13.21 16.85
C ALA A 96 -0.69 -13.74 15.45
N LEU A 97 -0.09 -12.92 14.57
CA LEU A 97 0.24 -13.26 13.20
C LEU A 97 1.74 -13.47 12.98
N LEU A 98 2.54 -13.45 14.05
CA LEU A 98 4.01 -13.49 13.95
C LEU A 98 4.51 -14.75 13.25
N SER A 99 3.93 -15.92 13.55
CA SER A 99 4.32 -17.20 12.94
C SER A 99 4.10 -17.25 11.43
N GLU A 100 3.11 -16.50 10.93
CA GLU A 100 2.73 -16.49 9.50
C GLU A 100 3.69 -15.66 8.63
N VAL A 101 4.50 -14.81 9.28
CA VAL A 101 5.39 -13.87 8.57
C VAL A 101 6.87 -14.13 8.85
N GLU A 102 7.20 -15.23 9.50
CA GLU A 102 8.59 -15.62 9.73
C GLU A 102 9.36 -15.69 8.41
N GLY A 103 10.49 -14.95 8.34
CA GLY A 103 11.30 -14.85 7.13
C GLY A 103 10.86 -13.79 6.10
N MET A 104 9.80 -13.05 6.37
CA MET A 104 9.42 -11.90 5.55
C MET A 104 10.27 -10.68 5.92
N GLY A 105 10.95 -10.10 4.93
CA GLY A 105 11.74 -8.87 5.10
C GLY A 105 13.06 -9.06 5.84
N ASP A 106 13.76 -7.94 6.04
CA ASP A 106 15.09 -7.90 6.67
C ASP A 106 15.00 -7.85 8.20
N ARG A 107 13.88 -7.39 8.71
CA ARG A 107 13.57 -7.32 10.13
C ARG A 107 12.08 -7.47 10.37
N VAL A 108 11.71 -8.32 11.31
CA VAL A 108 10.34 -8.48 11.80
C VAL A 108 10.30 -8.01 13.26
N THR A 109 9.30 -7.21 13.61
CA THR A 109 9.07 -6.71 14.97
C THR A 109 7.57 -6.73 15.23
N THR A 110 7.14 -7.03 16.45
CA THR A 110 5.72 -6.97 16.74
C THR A 110 5.25 -5.53 16.95
N LEU A 111 3.99 -5.27 16.60
CA LEU A 111 3.36 -3.96 16.85
C LEU A 111 3.34 -3.63 18.35
N GLU A 112 3.16 -4.64 19.18
CA GLU A 112 3.11 -4.54 20.64
C GLU A 112 4.48 -4.16 21.24
N GLU A 113 5.57 -4.73 20.73
CA GLU A 113 6.95 -4.36 21.12
C GLU A 113 7.29 -2.94 20.69
N MET A 114 6.82 -2.54 19.51
CA MET A 114 7.08 -1.21 18.98
C MET A 114 6.24 -0.13 19.63
N LEU A 115 4.98 -0.42 19.92
CA LEU A 115 3.98 0.53 20.41
C LEU A 115 3.30 -0.03 21.66
N SER A 116 3.84 0.28 22.83
CA SER A 116 3.17 -0.06 24.09
C SER A 116 1.80 0.63 24.19
N ALA A 117 0.91 0.07 24.98
CA ALA A 117 -0.42 0.63 25.18
C ALA A 117 -0.36 2.07 25.72
N GLU A 118 0.57 2.36 26.63
CA GLU A 118 0.76 3.70 27.20
C GLU A 118 1.23 4.71 26.15
N LEU A 119 2.12 4.28 25.23
CA LEU A 119 2.58 5.14 24.14
C LEU A 119 1.44 5.41 23.15
N VAL A 120 0.66 4.40 22.80
CA VAL A 120 -0.52 4.55 21.93
C VAL A 120 -1.49 5.54 22.52
N ASP A 121 -1.85 5.41 23.79
CA ASP A 121 -2.75 6.32 24.47
C ASP A 121 -2.19 7.75 24.54
N ALA A 122 -0.91 7.90 24.82
CA ALA A 122 -0.26 9.22 24.86
C ALA A 122 -0.31 9.93 23.50
N ILE A 123 -0.11 9.16 22.41
CA ILE A 123 -0.16 9.68 21.03
C ILE A 123 -1.59 10.03 20.63
N LEU A 124 -2.54 9.13 20.86
CA LEU A 124 -3.92 9.30 20.40
C LEU A 124 -4.65 10.41 21.18
N LEU A 125 -4.37 10.54 22.46
CA LEU A 125 -4.95 11.60 23.32
C LEU A 125 -4.22 12.94 23.20
N GLY A 126 -3.20 13.05 22.34
CA GLY A 126 -2.43 14.27 22.15
C GLY A 126 -1.60 14.69 23.37
N ARG A 127 -1.38 13.78 24.33
CA ARG A 127 -0.57 14.03 25.54
C ARG A 127 0.91 14.08 25.23
N ARG A 128 1.32 13.54 24.08
CA ARG A 128 2.70 13.53 23.60
C ARG A 128 2.75 14.09 22.18
N ARG A 129 3.65 15.03 21.97
CA ARG A 129 4.00 15.47 20.62
C ARG A 129 4.82 14.38 19.97
N VAL A 130 4.41 13.97 18.79
CA VAL A 130 5.03 12.84 18.08
C VAL A 130 6.12 13.36 17.16
N GLY A 131 7.31 12.79 17.26
CA GLY A 131 8.44 13.04 16.37
C GLY A 131 9.08 11.77 15.85
N PRO A 132 10.00 11.86 14.88
CA PRO A 132 10.75 10.69 14.36
C PRO A 132 11.55 9.97 15.46
N GLU A 133 11.96 10.69 16.50
CA GLU A 133 12.69 10.20 17.68
C GLU A 133 11.87 9.24 18.55
N ASP A 134 10.55 9.26 18.40
CA ASP A 134 9.65 8.37 19.13
C ASP A 134 9.55 6.97 18.53
N LEU A 135 10.10 6.77 17.33
CA LEU A 135 10.20 5.44 16.75
C LEU A 135 11.29 4.65 17.48
N PRO A 136 10.97 3.45 18.03
CA PRO A 136 11.94 2.64 18.79
C PRO A 136 13.09 2.06 17.95
N VAL A 137 13.01 2.23 16.65
CA VAL A 137 14.04 1.83 15.68
C VAL A 137 14.72 3.09 15.15
N ALA A 138 16.04 3.09 15.03
CA ALA A 138 16.75 4.19 14.40
C ALA A 138 16.14 4.48 13.03
N TRP A 139 15.62 5.70 12.90
CA TRP A 139 14.95 6.13 11.70
C TRP A 139 15.96 6.29 10.56
N GLU A 140 15.77 5.50 9.52
CA GLU A 140 16.50 5.68 8.26
C GLU A 140 15.49 5.94 7.12
N PRO A 141 15.66 7.02 6.35
CA PRO A 141 14.74 7.35 5.24
C PRO A 141 14.68 6.25 4.16
N SER A 142 15.67 5.36 4.14
CA SER A 142 15.75 4.24 3.23
C SER A 142 14.91 3.03 3.65
N ILE A 143 14.41 2.98 4.87
CA ILE A 143 13.63 1.84 5.37
C ILE A 143 12.23 1.85 4.73
N ARG A 144 11.85 0.69 4.20
CA ARG A 144 10.48 0.40 3.76
C ARG A 144 9.73 -0.27 4.89
N TRP A 145 8.52 0.20 5.17
CA TRP A 145 7.68 -0.33 6.23
C TRP A 145 6.51 -1.11 5.63
N ALA A 146 6.36 -2.36 6.05
CA ALA A 146 5.15 -3.15 5.84
C ALA A 146 4.52 -3.44 7.20
N VAL A 147 3.20 -3.36 7.27
CA VAL A 147 2.43 -3.60 8.50
C VAL A 147 1.40 -4.69 8.21
N ILE A 148 1.41 -5.74 9.01
CA ILE A 148 0.45 -6.85 8.90
C ILE A 148 -0.29 -6.95 10.22
N SER A 149 -1.58 -6.70 10.20
CA SER A 149 -2.39 -6.59 11.41
C SER A 149 -3.85 -6.87 11.15
N SER A 150 -4.58 -7.25 12.17
CA SER A 150 -6.04 -7.29 12.14
C SER A 150 -6.64 -5.91 12.42
N PHE A 151 -7.95 -5.76 12.22
CA PHE A 151 -8.67 -4.54 12.57
C PHE A 151 -8.75 -4.30 14.09
N THR A 152 -8.48 -5.30 14.91
CA THR A 152 -8.45 -5.15 16.39
C THR A 152 -7.33 -4.23 16.87
N GLN A 153 -6.27 -4.06 16.07
CA GLN A 153 -5.12 -3.21 16.38
C GLN A 153 -5.22 -1.78 15.81
N LEU A 154 -6.41 -1.33 15.42
CA LEU A 154 -6.62 -0.03 14.78
C LEU A 154 -6.00 1.14 15.55
N ASN A 155 -6.07 1.15 16.86
CA ASN A 155 -5.48 2.21 17.67
C ASN A 155 -3.95 2.23 17.56
N ARG A 156 -3.29 1.06 17.53
CA ARG A 156 -1.84 0.98 17.25
C ARG A 156 -1.52 1.43 15.84
N LEU A 157 -2.33 1.04 14.86
CA LEU A 157 -2.15 1.49 13.47
C LEU A 157 -2.30 3.00 13.31
N ARG A 158 -3.25 3.63 14.00
CA ARG A 158 -3.42 5.10 14.04
C ARG A 158 -2.22 5.78 14.70
N ALA A 159 -1.75 5.26 15.83
CA ALA A 159 -0.56 5.79 16.49
C ALA A 159 0.68 5.67 15.58
N LEU A 160 0.88 4.51 14.96
CA LEU A 160 1.93 4.29 13.96
C LEU A 160 1.81 5.26 12.78
N ASN A 161 0.60 5.44 12.24
CA ASN A 161 0.35 6.38 11.15
C ASN A 161 0.77 7.82 11.52
N ARG A 162 0.52 8.25 12.75
CA ARG A 162 0.94 9.57 13.25
C ARG A 162 2.45 9.67 13.37
N LEU A 163 3.13 8.63 13.88
CA LEU A 163 4.59 8.55 13.95
C LEU A 163 5.23 8.60 12.55
N LEU A 164 4.81 7.72 11.64
CA LEU A 164 5.37 7.66 10.29
C LEU A 164 5.05 8.92 9.48
N ARG A 165 3.89 9.56 9.73
CA ARG A 165 3.56 10.86 9.15
C ARG A 165 4.49 11.97 9.64
N ALA A 166 4.81 12.02 10.94
CA ALA A 166 5.78 12.97 11.49
C ALA A 166 7.17 12.76 10.86
N ALA A 167 7.54 11.52 10.59
CA ALA A 167 8.76 11.14 9.89
C ALA A 167 8.68 11.28 8.36
N ARG A 168 7.54 11.71 7.81
CA ARG A 168 7.28 11.82 6.36
C ARG A 168 7.47 10.52 5.59
N THR A 169 7.21 9.40 6.22
CA THR A 169 7.37 8.07 5.62
C THR A 169 6.03 7.42 5.38
N GLY A 170 5.97 6.73 4.25
CA GLY A 170 4.86 5.84 3.92
C GLY A 170 5.08 4.42 4.42
N PHE A 171 4.00 3.65 4.42
CA PHE A 171 4.03 2.22 4.69
C PHE A 171 2.98 1.49 3.85
N THR A 172 3.17 0.19 3.69
CA THR A 172 2.14 -0.69 3.12
C THR A 172 1.48 -1.44 4.26
N ALA A 173 0.16 -1.41 4.34
CA ALA A 173 -0.59 -2.16 5.33
C ALA A 173 -1.34 -3.32 4.67
N ALA A 174 -1.25 -4.49 5.28
CA ALA A 174 -2.10 -5.64 5.05
C ALA A 174 -2.99 -5.82 6.29
N LEU A 175 -4.28 -5.50 6.14
CA LEU A 175 -5.26 -5.63 7.22
C LEU A 175 -6.00 -6.95 7.04
N VAL A 176 -5.82 -7.84 7.97
CA VAL A 176 -6.43 -9.18 7.97
C VAL A 176 -7.78 -9.12 8.66
N ASP A 177 -8.79 -9.66 8.00
CA ASP A 177 -10.14 -9.86 8.51
C ASP A 177 -10.57 -11.29 8.21
N VAL A 178 -11.70 -11.71 8.72
CA VAL A 178 -12.22 -13.07 8.51
C VAL A 178 -12.38 -13.34 7.01
N GLY A 179 -11.48 -14.17 6.45
CA GLY A 179 -11.49 -14.57 5.04
C GLY A 179 -11.06 -13.50 4.03
N ASN A 180 -10.61 -12.32 4.48
CA ASN A 180 -10.18 -11.24 3.60
C ASN A 180 -8.85 -10.61 4.05
N VAL A 181 -8.09 -10.11 3.09
CA VAL A 181 -6.90 -9.29 3.35
C VAL A 181 -7.03 -8.00 2.54
N TYR A 182 -7.01 -6.87 3.22
CA TYR A 182 -7.08 -5.55 2.63
C TYR A 182 -5.67 -4.97 2.51
N LEU A 183 -5.19 -4.80 1.29
CA LEU A 183 -3.89 -4.19 1.02
C LEU A 183 -4.05 -2.70 0.72
N THR A 184 -3.30 -1.87 1.43
CA THR A 184 -3.28 -0.43 1.19
C THR A 184 -1.88 0.15 1.33
N GLY A 185 -1.53 1.06 0.41
CA GLY A 185 -0.31 1.85 0.50
C GLY A 185 -0.61 3.23 1.09
N ILE A 186 0.00 3.55 2.21
CA ILE A 186 -0.15 4.83 2.89
C ILE A 186 1.06 5.70 2.59
N ARG A 187 0.84 6.82 1.91
CA ARG A 187 1.88 7.82 1.59
C ARG A 187 1.42 9.20 2.05
N PRO A 188 1.77 9.62 3.25
CA PRO A 188 1.24 10.84 3.86
C PRO A 188 1.43 12.13 3.04
N THR A 189 2.42 12.12 2.16
CA THR A 189 2.73 13.29 1.31
C THR A 189 2.02 13.30 -0.04
N SER A 190 1.45 12.16 -0.48
CA SER A 190 0.88 12.04 -1.84
C SER A 190 -0.49 11.37 -1.91
N SER A 191 -0.77 10.35 -1.09
CA SER A 191 -2.02 9.60 -1.16
C SER A 191 -2.94 9.75 0.05
N GLY A 192 -2.51 10.53 1.02
CA GLY A 192 -3.19 10.66 2.30
C GLY A 192 -2.67 9.69 3.36
N CYS A 193 -3.15 9.86 4.58
CA CYS A 193 -2.81 9.02 5.72
C CYS A 193 -3.90 7.99 6.01
N LEU A 194 -3.61 7.04 6.92
CA LEU A 194 -4.59 6.01 7.31
C LEU A 194 -5.90 6.63 7.82
N GLU A 195 -5.84 7.63 8.70
CA GLU A 195 -7.02 8.30 9.25
C GLU A 195 -7.86 9.00 8.15
N CYS A 196 -7.21 9.49 7.08
CA CYS A 196 -7.92 10.03 5.91
C CYS A 196 -8.64 8.93 5.13
N LEU A 197 -8.01 7.75 4.99
CA LEU A 197 -8.62 6.59 4.35
C LEU A 197 -9.82 6.10 5.17
N GLU A 198 -9.66 5.96 6.48
CA GLU A 198 -10.73 5.60 7.40
C GLU A 198 -11.93 6.54 7.27
N THR A 199 -11.70 7.86 7.29
CA THR A 199 -12.75 8.87 7.13
C THR A 199 -13.50 8.67 5.80
N LYS A 200 -12.77 8.38 4.72
CA LYS A 200 -13.37 8.13 3.40
C LYS A 200 -14.23 6.87 3.40
N VAL A 201 -13.73 5.78 3.97
CA VAL A 201 -14.47 4.51 4.08
C VAL A 201 -15.75 4.72 4.88
N MET A 202 -15.67 5.37 6.03
CA MET A 202 -16.81 5.64 6.92
C MET A 202 -17.86 6.54 6.26
N THR A 203 -17.42 7.49 5.44
CA THR A 203 -18.35 8.36 4.69
C THR A 203 -19.14 7.58 3.64
N HIS A 204 -18.53 6.56 3.04
CA HIS A 204 -19.20 5.74 2.01
C HIS A 204 -20.02 4.59 2.60
N PHE A 205 -19.74 4.18 3.81
CA PHE A 205 -20.39 3.07 4.50
C PHE A 205 -20.89 3.48 5.90
N PRO A 206 -21.81 4.46 5.99
CA PRO A 206 -22.25 5.01 7.28
C PRO A 206 -22.85 3.96 8.22
N GLY A 207 -23.48 2.90 7.68
CA GLY A 207 -24.02 1.81 8.49
C GLY A 207 -22.98 0.96 9.21
N MET A 208 -21.71 1.02 8.80
CA MET A 208 -20.58 0.32 9.45
C MET A 208 -19.82 1.24 10.42
N ALA A 209 -20.13 2.54 10.43
CA ALA A 209 -19.34 3.50 11.20
C ALA A 209 -19.41 3.24 12.71
N ASP A 210 -20.56 2.88 13.22
CA ASP A 210 -20.76 2.62 14.66
C ASP A 210 -20.03 1.34 15.11
N GLU A 211 -20.09 0.28 14.32
CA GLU A 211 -19.33 -0.96 14.59
C GLU A 211 -17.83 -0.70 14.51
N TYR A 212 -17.39 -0.01 13.49
CA TYR A 212 -15.98 0.33 13.30
C TYR A 212 -15.44 1.22 14.42
N LEU A 213 -16.19 2.24 14.84
CA LEU A 213 -15.82 3.11 15.95
C LEU A 213 -15.84 2.39 17.29
N SER A 214 -16.78 1.48 17.48
CA SER A 214 -16.86 0.67 18.69
C SER A 214 -15.70 -0.34 18.77
N SER A 215 -15.28 -0.93 17.65
CA SER A 215 -14.13 -1.83 17.59
C SER A 215 -12.80 -1.13 17.90
N ALA A 216 -12.73 0.17 17.68
CA ALA A 216 -11.59 1.00 18.02
C ALA A 216 -11.56 1.44 19.51
N SER A 217 -12.59 1.11 20.29
CA SER A 217 -12.61 1.39 21.74
C SER A 217 -11.69 0.41 22.47
N PRO A 218 -10.87 0.88 23.44
CA PRO A 218 -9.99 0.00 24.23
C PRO A 218 -10.72 -1.14 24.96
N LEU A 219 -11.98 -0.93 25.32
CA LEU A 219 -12.82 -1.94 26.00
C LEU A 219 -13.35 -2.97 25.00
N THR A 220 -13.69 -2.56 23.81
CA THR A 220 -14.21 -3.43 22.73
C THR A 220 -13.09 -4.18 22.02
N ALA A 221 -11.91 -3.56 21.89
CA ALA A 221 -10.72 -4.22 21.34
C ALA A 221 -10.38 -5.50 22.12
N ARG A 222 -10.48 -5.48 23.48
CA ARG A 222 -10.24 -6.68 24.30
C ARG A 222 -11.27 -7.79 24.10
N ALA A 223 -12.53 -7.46 23.85
CA ALA A 223 -13.56 -8.45 23.56
C ALA A 223 -13.37 -9.05 22.15
N LEU A 224 -13.05 -8.21 21.17
CA LEU A 224 -12.80 -8.63 19.80
C LEU A 224 -11.48 -9.39 19.63
N GLU A 225 -10.43 -9.08 20.40
CA GLU A 225 -9.19 -9.87 20.45
C GLU A 225 -9.48 -11.34 20.79
N HIS A 226 -10.42 -11.58 21.68
CA HIS A 226 -10.80 -12.94 22.07
C HIS A 226 -11.61 -13.65 20.96
N GLU A 227 -12.53 -12.95 20.32
CA GLU A 227 -13.36 -13.50 19.24
C GLU A 227 -12.56 -13.70 17.94
N THR A 228 -11.65 -12.78 17.63
CA THR A 228 -10.80 -12.87 16.44
C THR A 228 -9.74 -13.95 16.57
N ALA A 229 -9.15 -14.14 17.76
CA ALA A 229 -8.23 -15.25 18.02
C ALA A 229 -8.91 -16.61 17.82
N ILE A 230 -10.20 -16.73 18.15
CA ILE A 230 -11.01 -17.94 17.90
C ILE A 230 -11.27 -18.12 16.40
N ALA A 231 -11.55 -17.05 15.67
CA ALA A 231 -11.86 -17.10 14.23
C ALA A 231 -10.62 -17.39 13.36
N ILE A 232 -9.42 -16.96 13.78
CA ILE A 232 -8.15 -17.25 13.09
C ILE A 232 -7.68 -18.68 13.40
N ALA A 233 -8.07 -19.26 14.55
CA ALA A 233 -7.71 -20.62 14.96
C ALA A 233 -8.67 -21.70 14.39
N MET A 234 -9.72 -21.34 13.71
CA MET A 234 -10.68 -22.21 13.02
C MET A 234 -10.41 -22.29 11.53
#